data_e2dd5eaaf0eb73b047276413051b8167
#
_entry.id   e2dd5eaaf0eb73b047276413051b8167
#
_cell.length_a   1.000
_cell.length_b   1.000
_cell.length_c   1.000
_cell.angle_alpha   90.00
_cell.angle_beta   90.00
_cell.angle_gamma   90.00
#
_symmetry.space_group_name_H-M   'P 1'
#
loop_
_entity.id
_entity.type
_entity.pdbx_description
1 polymer ?
#
loop_
_entity_poly.entity_id
_entity_poly.type
_entity_poly.pdbx_seq_one_letter_code
_entity_poly.pdbx_strand_id
1 'polypeptide(L)'
;MLISCLSCVGKSTGQAERRNDMKSMKEIYLAGGCFWGTEHFLKQIEGVEVTQVGYANGNIANPTYQQVCTGTTDFAETVKVQYDSDKVTLPFLIDLYFKTIDPTSLNRQGNDRGTQYRTGIYYTDTADLPVIRETVSRLAANYTHPLEVEIEPLKNFYPAEEYHQDYLDKNPGGYCHINPVLFDLARKAKMKKPVAAYSKPDDATLRSQLTAEQYAVTQKNATEPPFRNAYWDEHRPGI
;
A
#
# COMPACT_ATOMS: atom_id res chain seq x y z
N MET A 1 11.45 62.73 -13.02
CA MET A 1 11.19 61.93 -11.82
C MET A 1 10.53 60.67 -12.28
N LEU A 2 11.30 59.64 -12.55
CA LEU A 2 10.85 58.34 -13.09
C LEU A 2 10.77 57.33 -11.93
N ILE A 3 9.56 56.85 -11.65
CA ILE A 3 9.29 55.85 -10.64
C ILE A 3 9.31 54.46 -11.35
N SER A 4 10.30 53.68 -11.04
CA SER A 4 10.46 52.27 -11.52
C SER A 4 9.57 51.35 -10.67
N CYS A 5 8.60 50.68 -11.28
CA CYS A 5 7.85 49.61 -10.67
C CYS A 5 8.66 48.29 -10.76
N LEU A 6 9.12 47.82 -9.61
CA LEU A 6 9.67 46.47 -9.46
C LEU A 6 8.51 45.46 -9.41
N SER A 7 8.39 44.61 -10.43
CA SER A 7 7.44 43.51 -10.46
C SER A 7 7.97 42.38 -9.58
N CYS A 8 7.24 42.03 -8.51
CA CYS A 8 7.46 40.81 -7.72
C CYS A 8 7.04 39.55 -8.52
N VAL A 9 8.01 38.83 -9.05
CA VAL A 9 7.84 37.45 -9.49
C VAL A 9 8.33 36.56 -8.34
N GLY A 10 7.45 35.92 -7.68
CA GLY A 10 7.80 34.91 -6.67
C GLY A 10 6.57 34.40 -5.93
N LYS A 11 6.08 33.23 -6.33
CA LYS A 11 5.37 32.20 -5.53
C LYS A 11 4.45 31.36 -6.42
N SER A 12 5.02 30.44 -7.22
CA SER A 12 4.19 29.41 -7.85
C SER A 12 4.69 27.96 -7.63
N THR A 13 5.91 27.78 -7.11
CA THR A 13 6.50 26.42 -6.94
C THR A 13 5.84 25.64 -5.79
N GLY A 14 5.58 26.26 -4.66
CA GLY A 14 5.03 25.56 -3.49
C GLY A 14 3.54 25.15 -3.59
N GLN A 15 2.78 25.70 -4.56
CA GLN A 15 1.39 25.28 -4.78
C GLN A 15 1.28 24.11 -5.76
N ALA A 16 2.21 24.00 -6.71
CA ALA A 16 2.27 22.88 -7.64
C ALA A 16 2.77 21.59 -6.94
N GLU A 17 3.78 21.71 -6.07
CA GLU A 17 4.27 20.58 -5.26
C GLU A 17 3.20 20.05 -4.30
N ARG A 18 2.52 20.92 -3.53
CA ARG A 18 1.42 20.51 -2.66
C ARG A 18 0.23 19.89 -3.40
N ARG A 19 -0.06 20.32 -4.64
CA ARG A 19 -1.11 19.73 -5.47
C ARG A 19 -0.72 18.35 -6.00
N ASN A 20 0.55 18.10 -6.24
CA ASN A 20 1.04 16.79 -6.66
C ASN A 20 1.04 15.80 -5.49
N ASP A 21 1.48 16.22 -4.31
CA ASP A 21 1.46 15.42 -3.08
C ASP A 21 0.04 14.99 -2.68
N MET A 22 -0.96 15.87 -2.87
CA MET A 22 -2.36 15.53 -2.60
C MET A 22 -2.99 14.57 -3.62
N LYS A 23 -2.43 14.46 -4.84
CA LYS A 23 -2.98 13.60 -5.91
C LYS A 23 -2.59 12.14 -5.73
N SER A 24 -1.51 11.83 -5.05
CA SER A 24 -1.05 10.46 -4.78
C SER A 24 -1.61 9.86 -3.48
N MET A 25 -2.14 10.70 -2.57
CA MET A 25 -2.71 10.22 -1.31
C MET A 25 -4.06 9.55 -1.53
N LYS A 26 -4.13 8.31 -1.09
CA LYS A 26 -5.35 7.47 -1.09
C LYS A 26 -5.66 6.98 0.31
N GLU A 27 -6.89 6.48 0.50
CA GLU A 27 -7.29 5.86 1.76
C GLU A 27 -8.04 4.55 1.54
N ILE A 28 -7.87 3.63 2.49
CA ILE A 28 -8.57 2.36 2.58
C ILE A 28 -8.80 2.03 4.05
N TYR A 29 -9.81 1.23 4.36
CA TYR A 29 -10.18 0.83 5.71
C TYR A 29 -10.09 -0.69 5.82
N LEU A 30 -9.25 -1.18 6.75
CA LEU A 30 -8.93 -2.59 6.89
C LEU A 30 -9.31 -3.10 8.28
N ALA A 31 -10.27 -4.02 8.33
CA ALA A 31 -10.68 -4.73 9.53
C ALA A 31 -9.97 -6.09 9.59
N GLY A 32 -9.19 -6.35 10.63
CA GLY A 32 -8.30 -7.52 10.70
C GLY A 32 -8.20 -8.11 12.12
N GLY A 33 -9.32 -8.27 12.82
CA GLY A 33 -9.33 -8.63 14.24
C GLY A 33 -9.04 -7.42 15.13
N CYS A 34 -8.36 -7.62 16.26
CA CYS A 34 -7.97 -6.52 17.13
C CYS A 34 -7.15 -5.47 16.36
N PHE A 35 -7.65 -4.24 16.36
CA PHE A 35 -7.06 -3.16 15.56
C PHE A 35 -5.68 -2.70 16.08
N TRP A 36 -5.28 -2.98 17.33
CA TRP A 36 -3.95 -2.63 17.85
C TRP A 36 -2.80 -3.27 17.05
N GLY A 37 -2.91 -4.60 16.81
CA GLY A 37 -1.94 -5.33 16.02
C GLY A 37 -1.99 -4.94 14.55
N THR A 38 -3.20 -4.79 14.03
CA THR A 38 -3.43 -4.42 12.62
C THR A 38 -2.86 -3.03 12.33
N GLU A 39 -3.09 -2.03 13.18
CA GLU A 39 -2.50 -0.70 13.07
C GLU A 39 -0.97 -0.77 13.12
N HIS A 40 -0.43 -1.42 14.16
CA HIS A 40 1.02 -1.51 14.35
C HIS A 40 1.72 -2.18 13.18
N PHE A 41 1.08 -3.14 12.52
CA PHE A 41 1.59 -3.76 11.30
C PHE A 41 1.55 -2.80 10.12
N LEU A 42 0.39 -2.20 9.84
CA LEU A 42 0.17 -1.39 8.64
C LEU A 42 1.05 -0.13 8.63
N LYS A 43 1.23 0.52 9.77
CA LYS A 43 2.07 1.72 9.89
C LYS A 43 3.57 1.48 9.64
N GLN A 44 4.05 0.20 9.67
CA GLN A 44 5.42 -0.15 9.34
C GLN A 44 5.70 -0.19 7.83
N ILE A 45 4.66 -0.21 6.99
CA ILE A 45 4.78 -0.37 5.54
C ILE A 45 5.23 0.95 4.91
N GLU A 46 6.30 0.92 4.13
CA GLU A 46 6.77 2.10 3.38
C GLU A 46 5.68 2.61 2.45
N GLY A 47 5.33 3.89 2.56
CA GLY A 47 4.25 4.55 1.80
C GLY A 47 2.93 4.64 2.56
N VAL A 48 2.78 4.00 3.70
CA VAL A 48 1.70 4.30 4.65
C VAL A 48 2.10 5.54 5.45
N GLU A 49 1.31 6.59 5.34
CA GLU A 49 1.65 7.90 5.92
C GLU A 49 0.87 8.18 7.22
N VAL A 50 -0.39 7.70 7.29
CA VAL A 50 -1.25 7.88 8.47
C VAL A 50 -2.07 6.63 8.72
N THR A 51 -2.16 6.20 9.97
CA THR A 51 -3.11 5.20 10.46
C THR A 51 -4.00 5.81 11.53
N GLN A 52 -5.22 5.32 11.64
CA GLN A 52 -6.15 5.69 12.71
C GLN A 52 -7.05 4.48 13.01
N VAL A 53 -7.09 4.02 14.25
CA VAL A 53 -8.00 2.96 14.64
C VAL A 53 -9.39 3.50 14.94
N GLY A 54 -10.40 2.70 14.65
CA GLY A 54 -11.80 3.08 14.84
C GLY A 54 -12.77 1.93 14.57
N TYR A 55 -14.02 2.30 14.45
CA TYR A 55 -15.16 1.40 14.29
C TYR A 55 -15.86 1.69 12.97
N ALA A 56 -15.96 0.68 12.08
CA ALA A 56 -16.55 0.82 10.75
C ALA A 56 -17.82 0.00 10.56
N ASN A 57 -18.69 0.50 9.70
CA ASN A 57 -19.87 -0.18 9.14
C ASN A 57 -20.89 -0.67 10.18
N GLY A 58 -21.04 0.04 11.28
CA GLY A 58 -22.03 -0.27 12.30
C GLY A 58 -23.36 0.46 12.14
N ASN A 59 -24.26 0.23 13.10
CA ASN A 59 -25.68 0.61 13.03
C ASN A 59 -26.12 1.71 14.02
N ILE A 60 -25.18 2.28 14.81
CA ILE A 60 -25.43 3.41 15.71
C ILE A 60 -24.47 4.57 15.44
N ALA A 61 -24.81 5.77 15.88
CA ALA A 61 -23.92 6.92 15.79
C ALA A 61 -23.02 7.02 17.01
N ASN A 62 -21.75 7.44 16.81
CA ASN A 62 -20.77 7.70 17.86
C ASN A 62 -20.68 6.58 18.92
N PRO A 63 -20.35 5.33 18.51
CA PRO A 63 -20.23 4.22 19.45
C PRO A 63 -19.10 4.43 20.43
N THR A 64 -19.25 3.91 21.65
CA THR A 64 -18.14 3.71 22.57
C THR A 64 -17.56 2.30 22.40
N TYR A 65 -16.32 2.09 22.83
CA TYR A 65 -15.69 0.76 22.83
C TYR A 65 -16.56 -0.30 23.54
N GLN A 66 -17.11 0.06 24.70
CA GLN A 66 -17.98 -0.86 25.46
C GLN A 66 -19.21 -1.28 24.66
N GLN A 67 -19.81 -0.36 23.91
CA GLN A 67 -20.96 -0.70 23.04
C GLN A 67 -20.54 -1.62 21.90
N VAL A 68 -19.38 -1.38 21.26
CA VAL A 68 -18.86 -2.26 20.19
C VAL A 68 -18.59 -3.66 20.74
N CYS A 69 -18.01 -3.78 21.93
CA CYS A 69 -17.75 -5.06 22.58
C CYS A 69 -19.01 -5.88 22.90
N THR A 70 -20.20 -5.29 22.92
CA THR A 70 -21.44 -6.05 23.08
C THR A 70 -21.80 -6.93 21.88
N GLY A 71 -21.18 -6.67 20.71
CA GLY A 71 -21.50 -7.34 19.45
C GLY A 71 -22.86 -6.97 18.85
N THR A 72 -23.60 -6.00 19.44
CA THR A 72 -24.96 -5.62 18.99
C THR A 72 -24.96 -4.39 18.08
N THR A 73 -23.83 -3.70 17.97
CA THR A 73 -23.68 -2.47 17.18
C THR A 73 -23.23 -2.71 15.75
N ASP A 74 -22.91 -3.95 15.43
CA ASP A 74 -22.44 -4.39 14.12
C ASP A 74 -21.16 -3.68 13.60
N PHE A 75 -20.45 -2.98 14.49
CA PHE A 75 -19.17 -2.36 14.12
C PHE A 75 -18.05 -3.39 14.03
N ALA A 76 -17.16 -3.22 13.04
CA ALA A 76 -15.86 -3.88 13.00
C ALA A 76 -14.78 -2.97 13.57
N GLU A 77 -13.86 -3.52 14.37
CA GLU A 77 -12.60 -2.87 14.69
C GLU A 77 -11.78 -2.72 13.40
N THR A 78 -11.46 -1.50 13.04
CA THR A 78 -10.96 -1.16 11.70
C THR A 78 -9.84 -0.14 11.79
N VAL A 79 -8.85 -0.29 10.93
CA VAL A 79 -7.79 0.70 10.74
C VAL A 79 -8.06 1.48 9.46
N LYS A 80 -8.23 2.80 9.59
CA LYS A 80 -8.12 3.73 8.47
C LYS A 80 -6.66 3.84 8.09
N VAL A 81 -6.34 3.67 6.82
CA VAL A 81 -4.98 3.75 6.26
C VAL A 81 -4.95 4.81 5.19
N GLN A 82 -4.15 5.85 5.38
CA GLN A 82 -3.83 6.81 4.33
C GLN A 82 -2.43 6.51 3.80
N TYR A 83 -2.31 6.35 2.49
CA TYR A 83 -1.08 5.92 1.85
C TYR A 83 -0.78 6.68 0.57
N ASP A 84 0.50 6.83 0.27
CA ASP A 84 1.01 7.38 -0.98
C ASP A 84 1.00 6.31 -2.08
N SER A 85 0.10 6.43 -3.04
CA SER A 85 -0.06 5.45 -4.13
C SER A 85 1.13 5.38 -5.10
N ASP A 86 2.04 6.35 -5.05
CA ASP A 86 3.29 6.33 -5.81
C ASP A 86 4.38 5.48 -5.12
N LYS A 87 4.25 5.24 -3.80
CA LYS A 87 5.16 4.42 -2.99
C LYS A 87 4.63 3.01 -2.76
N VAL A 88 3.33 2.87 -2.52
CA VAL A 88 2.68 1.59 -2.23
C VAL A 88 1.34 1.49 -2.96
N THR A 89 1.10 0.37 -3.67
CA THR A 89 -0.18 0.15 -4.36
C THR A 89 -1.19 -0.55 -3.47
N LEU A 90 -2.49 -0.34 -3.75
CA LEU A 90 -3.57 -1.01 -3.02
C LEU A 90 -3.45 -2.56 -3.07
N PRO A 91 -3.15 -3.22 -4.21
CA PRO A 91 -2.91 -4.65 -4.23
C PRO A 91 -1.80 -5.10 -3.28
N PHE A 92 -0.70 -4.35 -3.21
CA PHE A 92 0.42 -4.70 -2.34
C PHE A 92 0.06 -4.54 -0.85
N LEU A 93 -0.71 -3.49 -0.48
CA LEU A 93 -1.24 -3.34 0.87
C LEU A 93 -2.16 -4.51 1.25
N ILE A 94 -3.05 -4.93 0.35
CA ILE A 94 -3.95 -6.08 0.57
C ILE A 94 -3.14 -7.38 0.70
N ASP A 95 -2.11 -7.60 -0.12
CA ASP A 95 -1.22 -8.76 -0.02
C ASP A 95 -0.53 -8.85 1.35
N LEU A 96 -0.10 -7.70 1.90
CA LEU A 96 0.50 -7.64 3.23
C LEU A 96 -0.54 -7.82 4.35
N TYR A 97 -1.70 -7.18 4.23
CA TYR A 97 -2.81 -7.33 5.18
C TYR A 97 -3.24 -8.81 5.30
N PHE A 98 -3.36 -9.55 4.19
CA PHE A 98 -3.70 -10.97 4.21
C PHE A 98 -2.70 -11.85 4.96
N LYS A 99 -1.47 -11.39 5.20
CA LYS A 99 -0.50 -12.11 6.04
C LYS A 99 -0.77 -11.99 7.52
N THR A 100 -1.59 -11.03 7.93
CA THR A 100 -1.90 -10.74 9.34
C THR A 100 -3.20 -11.38 9.82
N ILE A 101 -4.02 -11.89 8.89
CA ILE A 101 -5.34 -12.45 9.19
C ILE A 101 -5.45 -13.92 8.81
N ASP A 102 -6.40 -14.61 9.43
CA ASP A 102 -7.00 -15.82 8.87
C ASP A 102 -8.26 -15.40 8.09
N PRO A 103 -8.18 -15.30 6.75
CA PRO A 103 -9.28 -14.78 5.94
C PRO A 103 -10.44 -15.77 5.78
N THR A 104 -10.31 -17.01 6.30
CA THR A 104 -11.35 -18.05 6.27
C THR A 104 -12.12 -18.12 7.59
N SER A 105 -11.75 -17.30 8.58
CA SER A 105 -12.34 -17.32 9.92
C SER A 105 -13.45 -16.28 10.07
N LEU A 106 -14.67 -16.73 10.28
CA LEU A 106 -15.82 -15.86 10.50
C LEU A 106 -15.80 -15.30 11.93
N ASN A 107 -15.88 -13.97 12.06
CA ASN A 107 -16.02 -13.24 13.34
C ASN A 107 -14.96 -13.63 14.38
N ARG A 108 -13.75 -13.93 13.95
CA ARG A 108 -12.67 -14.37 14.83
C ARG A 108 -11.30 -14.13 14.19
N GLN A 109 -10.34 -13.64 15.02
CA GLN A 109 -8.92 -13.65 14.67
C GLN A 109 -8.10 -14.05 15.90
N GLY A 110 -7.34 -15.15 15.77
CA GLY A 110 -6.61 -15.71 16.89
C GLY A 110 -7.54 -16.10 18.06
N ASN A 111 -7.32 -15.47 19.23
CA ASN A 111 -8.14 -15.67 20.43
C ASN A 111 -9.34 -14.71 20.49
N ASP A 112 -9.34 -13.65 19.71
CA ASP A 112 -10.41 -12.65 19.70
C ASP A 112 -11.64 -13.17 18.97
N ARG A 113 -12.80 -13.15 19.63
CA ARG A 113 -14.08 -13.68 19.14
C ARG A 113 -15.17 -12.62 19.26
N GLY A 114 -15.94 -12.45 18.21
CA GLY A 114 -17.06 -11.51 18.14
C GLY A 114 -17.12 -10.86 16.76
N THR A 115 -18.28 -10.30 16.42
CA THR A 115 -18.53 -9.63 15.13
C THR A 115 -17.59 -8.45 14.90
N GLN A 116 -17.13 -7.80 15.98
CA GLN A 116 -16.17 -6.71 15.91
C GLN A 116 -14.79 -7.13 15.41
N TYR A 117 -14.44 -8.41 15.49
CA TYR A 117 -13.15 -8.96 15.04
C TYR A 117 -13.25 -9.64 13.67
N ARG A 118 -14.31 -9.38 12.90
CA ARG A 118 -14.42 -9.87 11.53
C ARG A 118 -13.40 -9.19 10.62
N THR A 119 -13.12 -9.81 9.48
CA THR A 119 -12.20 -9.28 8.49
C THR A 119 -12.94 -8.54 7.39
N GLY A 120 -12.38 -7.43 6.93
CA GLY A 120 -13.02 -6.63 5.89
C GLY A 120 -12.09 -5.62 5.25
N ILE A 121 -12.43 -5.27 4.01
CA ILE A 121 -11.84 -4.20 3.21
C ILE A 121 -12.96 -3.25 2.84
N TYR A 122 -12.96 -2.05 3.44
CA TYR A 122 -14.00 -1.05 3.19
C TYR A 122 -13.41 0.11 2.39
N TYR A 123 -14.04 0.42 1.26
CA TYR A 123 -13.57 1.42 0.31
C TYR A 123 -14.47 2.65 0.28
N THR A 124 -13.90 3.81 0.01
CA THR A 124 -14.60 5.09 -0.21
C THR A 124 -14.68 5.43 -1.71
N ASP A 125 -13.69 5.01 -2.50
CA ASP A 125 -13.66 5.19 -3.95
C ASP A 125 -14.12 3.90 -4.65
N THR A 126 -15.21 3.99 -5.41
CA THR A 126 -15.73 2.84 -6.19
C THR A 126 -14.77 2.38 -7.28
N ALA A 127 -13.82 3.23 -7.71
CA ALA A 127 -12.77 2.85 -8.66
C ALA A 127 -11.78 1.83 -8.08
N ASP A 128 -11.67 1.73 -6.76
CA ASP A 128 -10.81 0.74 -6.10
C ASP A 128 -11.45 -0.66 -6.05
N LEU A 129 -12.79 -0.77 -6.18
CA LEU A 129 -13.51 -2.06 -6.06
C LEU A 129 -13.04 -3.14 -7.05
N PRO A 130 -12.84 -2.87 -8.35
CA PRO A 130 -12.31 -3.88 -9.29
C PRO A 130 -10.93 -4.38 -8.86
N VAL A 131 -10.04 -3.47 -8.41
CA VAL A 131 -8.69 -3.79 -7.95
C VAL A 131 -8.71 -4.65 -6.70
N ILE A 132 -9.58 -4.32 -5.73
CA ILE A 132 -9.77 -5.10 -4.49
C ILE A 132 -10.24 -6.52 -4.85
N ARG A 133 -11.28 -6.64 -5.68
CA ARG A 133 -11.85 -7.93 -6.07
C ARG A 133 -10.85 -8.82 -6.82
N GLU A 134 -10.11 -8.27 -7.75
CA GLU A 134 -9.07 -8.98 -8.48
C GLU A 134 -7.99 -9.50 -7.53
N THR A 135 -7.50 -8.62 -6.63
CA THR A 135 -6.47 -8.98 -5.66
C THR A 135 -6.95 -10.09 -4.72
N VAL A 136 -8.15 -9.94 -4.15
CA VAL A 136 -8.72 -10.95 -3.24
C VAL A 136 -9.01 -12.26 -3.96
N SER A 137 -9.51 -12.22 -5.20
CA SER A 137 -9.72 -13.42 -6.02
C SER A 137 -8.42 -14.19 -6.28
N ARG A 138 -7.33 -13.47 -6.58
CA ARG A 138 -6.00 -14.06 -6.73
C ARG A 138 -5.49 -14.70 -5.42
N LEU A 139 -5.70 -14.04 -4.29
CA LEU A 139 -5.32 -14.55 -2.98
C LEU A 139 -6.15 -15.75 -2.56
N ALA A 140 -7.44 -15.78 -2.90
CA ALA A 140 -8.36 -16.88 -2.59
C ALA A 140 -7.85 -18.24 -3.13
N ALA A 141 -7.11 -18.24 -4.23
CA ALA A 141 -6.52 -19.48 -4.79
C ALA A 141 -5.54 -20.18 -3.85
N ASN A 142 -5.05 -19.52 -2.80
CA ASN A 142 -4.14 -20.10 -1.81
C ASN A 142 -4.87 -20.78 -0.64
N TYR A 143 -6.20 -20.72 -0.59
CA TYR A 143 -7.02 -21.22 0.52
C TYR A 143 -7.94 -22.34 0.04
N THR A 144 -8.16 -23.34 0.89
CA THR A 144 -9.05 -24.47 0.62
C THR A 144 -10.50 -24.20 1.03
N HIS A 145 -10.70 -23.20 1.90
CA HIS A 145 -12.02 -22.78 2.35
C HIS A 145 -12.39 -21.42 1.75
N PRO A 146 -13.68 -21.12 1.61
CA PRO A 146 -14.14 -19.80 1.20
C PRO A 146 -13.55 -18.71 2.11
N LEU A 147 -13.34 -17.53 1.53
CA LEU A 147 -12.92 -16.37 2.30
C LEU A 147 -14.13 -15.71 2.94
N GLU A 148 -13.97 -15.32 4.21
CA GLU A 148 -14.96 -14.60 5.03
C GLU A 148 -14.66 -13.09 5.09
N VAL A 149 -13.81 -12.58 4.20
CA VAL A 149 -13.41 -11.19 4.15
C VAL A 149 -14.49 -10.36 3.46
N GLU A 150 -15.10 -9.42 4.20
CA GLU A 150 -16.07 -8.49 3.63
C GLU A 150 -15.39 -7.54 2.63
N ILE A 151 -16.04 -7.26 1.50
CA ILE A 151 -15.63 -6.23 0.54
C ILE A 151 -16.84 -5.32 0.30
N GLU A 152 -16.89 -4.22 1.04
CA GLU A 152 -18.05 -3.33 1.06
C GLU A 152 -17.66 -1.85 0.95
N PRO A 153 -18.56 -0.98 0.50
CA PRO A 153 -18.37 0.45 0.66
C PRO A 153 -18.34 0.82 2.15
N LEU A 154 -17.51 1.80 2.50
CA LEU A 154 -17.54 2.39 3.82
C LEU A 154 -18.85 3.15 4.02
N LYS A 155 -19.67 2.71 4.97
CA LYS A 155 -20.95 3.35 5.34
C LYS A 155 -20.75 4.44 6.38
N ASN A 156 -19.93 4.15 7.39
CA ASN A 156 -19.54 5.07 8.46
C ASN A 156 -18.22 4.61 9.10
N PHE A 157 -17.50 5.56 9.69
CA PHE A 157 -16.30 5.31 10.48
C PHE A 157 -16.25 6.30 11.64
N TYR A 158 -16.06 5.78 12.84
CA TYR A 158 -15.88 6.58 14.05
C TYR A 158 -14.51 6.27 14.64
N PRO A 159 -13.63 7.27 14.80
CA PRO A 159 -12.36 7.06 15.49
C PRO A 159 -12.57 6.46 16.88
N ALA A 160 -11.78 5.46 17.22
CA ALA A 160 -11.77 4.92 18.58
C ALA A 160 -11.13 5.92 19.54
N GLU A 161 -11.34 5.71 20.82
CA GLU A 161 -10.89 6.56 21.90
C GLU A 161 -9.33 6.68 21.86
N GLU A 162 -8.80 7.81 22.32
CA GLU A 162 -7.38 8.15 22.21
C GLU A 162 -6.43 7.10 22.81
N TYR A 163 -6.87 6.39 23.86
CA TYR A 163 -6.05 5.33 24.46
C TYR A 163 -5.87 4.09 23.57
N HIS A 164 -6.68 3.94 22.51
CA HIS A 164 -6.52 2.88 21.50
C HIS A 164 -5.55 3.26 20.36
N GLN A 165 -5.39 4.55 20.08
CA GLN A 165 -4.52 5.03 19.03
C GLN A 165 -3.06 4.73 19.37
N ASP A 166 -2.30 4.16 18.43
CA ASP A 166 -0.88 3.81 18.61
C ASP A 166 -0.63 2.92 19.84
N TYR A 167 -1.57 2.05 20.17
CA TYR A 167 -1.56 1.31 21.43
C TYR A 167 -0.26 0.52 21.66
N LEU A 168 0.22 -0.22 20.65
CA LEU A 168 1.44 -1.03 20.81
C LEU A 168 2.73 -0.20 20.80
N ASP A 169 2.71 1.02 20.28
CA ASP A 169 3.85 1.94 20.41
C ASP A 169 3.92 2.51 21.85
N LYS A 170 2.75 2.83 22.43
CA LYS A 170 2.62 3.29 23.81
C LYS A 170 2.83 2.14 24.81
N ASN A 171 2.50 0.89 24.42
CA ASN A 171 2.54 -0.32 25.26
C ASN A 171 3.25 -1.47 24.53
N PRO A 172 4.60 -1.49 24.42
CA PRO A 172 5.34 -2.50 23.63
C PRO A 172 5.13 -3.96 24.08
N GLY A 173 4.70 -4.20 25.33
CA GLY A 173 4.34 -5.52 25.87
C GLY A 173 2.84 -5.81 25.85
N GLY A 174 2.05 -4.97 25.16
CA GLY A 174 0.61 -5.12 25.07
C GLY A 174 0.16 -6.35 24.30
N TYR A 175 -1.13 -6.69 24.45
CA TYR A 175 -1.72 -7.81 23.72
C TYR A 175 -1.69 -7.59 22.20
N CYS A 176 -1.28 -8.62 21.47
CA CYS A 176 -1.31 -8.65 20.02
C CYS A 176 -1.58 -10.07 19.51
N HIS A 177 -2.55 -10.23 18.60
CA HIS A 177 -2.83 -11.52 17.95
C HIS A 177 -1.89 -11.80 16.77
N ILE A 178 -1.19 -10.77 16.25
CA ILE A 178 -0.29 -10.89 15.11
C ILE A 178 1.09 -11.35 15.59
N ASN A 179 1.66 -12.32 14.88
CA ASN A 179 3.03 -12.79 15.17
C ASN A 179 4.04 -11.62 14.97
N PRO A 180 4.88 -11.30 15.99
CA PRO A 180 5.84 -10.20 15.90
C PRO A 180 6.81 -10.25 14.72
N VAL A 181 7.11 -11.44 14.18
CA VAL A 181 7.95 -11.62 12.98
C VAL A 181 7.36 -10.90 11.76
N LEU A 182 6.03 -10.73 11.71
CA LEU A 182 5.35 -10.05 10.61
C LEU A 182 5.60 -8.53 10.64
N PHE A 183 5.90 -7.94 11.80
CA PHE A 183 6.26 -6.52 11.87
C PHE A 183 7.61 -6.26 11.18
N ASP A 184 8.58 -7.19 11.31
CA ASP A 184 9.84 -7.12 10.56
C ASP A 184 9.62 -7.30 9.06
N LEU A 185 8.69 -8.17 8.68
CA LEU A 185 8.28 -8.34 7.29
C LEU A 185 7.70 -7.04 6.74
N ALA A 186 6.79 -6.38 7.46
CA ALA A 186 6.21 -5.11 7.04
C ALA A 186 7.27 -4.02 6.80
N ARG A 187 8.22 -3.85 7.75
CA ARG A 187 9.32 -2.90 7.63
C ARG A 187 10.24 -3.16 6.43
N LYS A 188 10.43 -4.42 6.07
CA LYS A 188 11.30 -4.85 4.96
C LYS A 188 10.56 -4.99 3.64
N ALA A 189 9.24 -4.99 3.68
CA ALA A 189 8.40 -5.14 2.49
C ALA A 189 8.60 -3.91 1.58
N LYS A 190 9.07 -4.18 0.36
CA LYS A 190 9.23 -3.15 -0.67
C LYS A 190 8.46 -3.57 -1.90
N MET A 191 7.64 -2.66 -2.38
CA MET A 191 7.02 -2.86 -3.68
C MET A 191 8.12 -2.87 -4.74
N LYS A 192 8.23 -3.96 -5.47
CA LYS A 192 9.04 -3.94 -6.70
C LYS A 192 8.33 -2.99 -7.66
N LYS A 193 8.94 -1.82 -7.90
CA LYS A 193 8.44 -0.94 -8.97
C LYS A 193 8.34 -1.80 -10.22
N PRO A 194 7.22 -1.75 -10.96
CA PRO A 194 7.19 -2.38 -12.28
C PRO A 194 8.42 -1.88 -13.03
N VAL A 195 9.27 -2.78 -13.46
CA VAL A 195 10.30 -2.41 -14.43
C VAL A 195 9.51 -1.84 -15.58
N ALA A 196 9.65 -0.53 -15.82
CA ALA A 196 8.95 0.12 -16.93
C ALA A 196 9.16 -0.78 -18.15
N ALA A 197 8.06 -1.21 -18.77
CA ALA A 197 8.14 -2.10 -19.91
C ALA A 197 9.11 -1.46 -20.89
N TYR A 198 10.24 -2.13 -21.14
CA TYR A 198 11.26 -1.59 -22.03
C TYR A 198 10.60 -1.34 -23.39
N SER A 199 10.40 -0.08 -23.70
CA SER A 199 10.01 0.33 -25.04
C SER A 199 11.30 0.55 -25.81
N LYS A 200 11.52 -0.29 -26.84
CA LYS A 200 12.66 -0.09 -27.74
C LYS A 200 12.57 1.31 -28.32
N PRO A 201 13.64 2.14 -28.19
CA PRO A 201 13.68 3.46 -28.82
C PRO A 201 13.48 3.35 -30.34
N ASP A 202 12.99 4.40 -30.96
CA ASP A 202 12.87 4.45 -32.41
C ASP A 202 14.26 4.43 -33.11
N ASP A 203 14.26 4.13 -34.39
CA ASP A 203 15.48 3.95 -35.18
C ASP A 203 16.37 5.22 -35.19
N ALA A 204 15.76 6.40 -35.23
CA ALA A 204 16.50 7.68 -35.24
C ALA A 204 17.22 7.89 -33.89
N THR A 205 16.52 7.62 -32.78
CA THR A 205 17.05 7.67 -31.40
C THR A 205 18.23 6.69 -31.27
N LEU A 206 18.03 5.42 -31.70
CA LEU A 206 19.11 4.41 -31.64
C LEU A 206 20.34 4.80 -32.43
N ARG A 207 20.20 5.38 -33.63
CA ARG A 207 21.30 5.87 -34.40
C ARG A 207 22.05 7.04 -33.76
N SER A 208 21.36 7.85 -32.96
CA SER A 208 22.00 8.98 -32.26
C SER A 208 22.73 8.54 -30.99
N GLN A 209 22.32 7.43 -30.38
CA GLN A 209 22.85 6.93 -29.10
C GLN A 209 23.93 5.87 -29.24
N LEU A 210 23.91 5.11 -30.33
CA LEU A 210 24.82 3.99 -30.58
C LEU A 210 25.90 4.38 -31.59
N THR A 211 27.09 3.81 -31.43
CA THR A 211 28.10 3.86 -32.48
C THR A 211 27.61 3.09 -33.72
N ALA A 212 28.22 3.34 -34.88
CA ALA A 212 27.86 2.62 -36.12
C ALA A 212 27.99 1.10 -35.97
N GLU A 213 29.00 0.63 -35.24
CA GLU A 213 29.24 -0.79 -34.94
C GLU A 213 28.18 -1.34 -33.99
N GLN A 214 27.94 -0.67 -32.87
CA GLN A 214 26.89 -1.06 -31.92
C GLN A 214 25.50 -1.11 -32.58
N TYR A 215 25.21 -0.14 -33.46
CA TYR A 215 23.95 -0.14 -34.20
C TYR A 215 23.89 -1.33 -35.18
N ALA A 216 24.97 -1.62 -35.92
CA ALA A 216 25.01 -2.73 -36.85
C ALA A 216 24.83 -4.07 -36.13
N VAL A 217 25.51 -4.28 -35.01
CA VAL A 217 25.41 -5.50 -34.22
C VAL A 217 23.98 -5.66 -33.62
N THR A 218 23.45 -4.63 -32.96
CA THR A 218 22.19 -4.74 -32.20
C THR A 218 20.96 -4.63 -33.09
N GLN A 219 21.01 -3.98 -34.24
CA GLN A 219 19.84 -3.71 -35.10
C GLN A 219 19.90 -4.40 -36.47
N LYS A 220 21.07 -4.86 -36.91
CA LYS A 220 21.27 -5.45 -38.24
C LYS A 220 21.90 -6.85 -38.21
N ASN A 221 21.99 -7.49 -37.04
CA ASN A 221 22.58 -8.81 -36.84
C ASN A 221 24.03 -8.92 -37.34
N ALA A 222 24.78 -7.81 -37.33
CA ALA A 222 26.19 -7.83 -37.62
C ALA A 222 26.99 -8.45 -36.46
N THR A 223 28.22 -8.86 -36.73
CA THR A 223 29.16 -9.40 -35.73
C THR A 223 30.26 -8.40 -35.45
N GLU A 224 30.64 -8.23 -34.21
CA GLU A 224 31.84 -7.47 -33.84
C GLU A 224 33.11 -8.19 -34.29
N PRO A 225 34.17 -7.47 -34.66
CA PRO A 225 35.46 -8.08 -34.92
C PRO A 225 35.98 -8.83 -33.68
N PRO A 226 36.56 -10.04 -33.84
CA PRO A 226 37.07 -10.82 -32.71
C PRO A 226 38.07 -10.01 -31.88
N PHE A 227 37.99 -10.09 -30.57
CA PHE A 227 38.91 -9.46 -29.59
C PHE A 227 39.04 -7.93 -29.69
N ARG A 228 38.04 -7.22 -30.23
CA ARG A 228 38.05 -5.76 -30.39
C ARG A 228 36.89 -5.01 -29.75
N ASN A 229 35.95 -5.70 -29.14
CA ASN A 229 34.87 -5.04 -28.41
C ASN A 229 35.32 -4.57 -27.01
N ALA A 230 34.55 -3.68 -26.41
CA ALA A 230 34.91 -3.06 -25.13
C ALA A 230 34.93 -4.05 -23.95
N TYR A 231 34.39 -5.27 -24.12
CA TYR A 231 34.22 -6.26 -23.07
C TYR A 231 34.87 -7.61 -23.32
N TRP A 232 35.72 -7.73 -24.33
CA TRP A 232 36.34 -8.99 -24.76
C TRP A 232 37.21 -9.64 -23.66
N ASP A 233 37.77 -8.81 -22.75
CA ASP A 233 38.59 -9.22 -21.61
C ASP A 233 37.92 -8.92 -20.25
N GLU A 234 36.61 -8.75 -20.22
CA GLU A 234 35.85 -8.51 -18.98
C GLU A 234 35.78 -9.77 -18.12
N HIS A 235 36.39 -9.72 -16.94
CA HIS A 235 36.49 -10.84 -16.00
C HIS A 235 35.76 -10.56 -14.68
N ARG A 236 35.05 -9.46 -14.55
CA ARG A 236 34.27 -9.18 -13.35
C ARG A 236 33.14 -10.20 -13.21
N PRO A 237 32.80 -10.65 -11.98
CA PRO A 237 31.63 -11.52 -11.77
C PRO A 237 30.39 -10.86 -12.37
N GLY A 238 29.66 -11.61 -13.20
CA GLY A 238 28.37 -11.20 -13.73
C GLY A 238 27.32 -11.10 -12.62
N ILE A 239 26.20 -10.41 -12.93
CA ILE A 239 25.05 -10.27 -12.04
C ILE A 239 24.21 -11.56 -12.09
#